data_3ff2855ad086670d41e0e48e08cb1f1e
#
_entry.id   3ff2855ad086670d41e0e48e08cb1f1e
#
_cell.length_a   1.000
_cell.length_b   1.000
_cell.length_c   1.000
_cell.angle_alpha   90.00
_cell.angle_beta   90.00
_cell.angle_gamma   90.00
#
_symmetry.space_group_name_H-M   'P 1'
#
loop_
_entity.id
_entity.type
_entity.pdbx_description
1 polymer ?
#
loop_
_entity_poly.entity_id
_entity_poly.type
_entity_poly.pdbx_seq_one_letter_code
_entity_poly.pdbx_strand_id
1 'polypeptide(L)'
;LCAGIPEGGTTPSYGDIVIAREALTKTLLHVIIRPRGGDFLYSPIEQRIMLKDIDNARRLGADGVVFGCLTAKGDVDLSLMRQLIEVSQGMSVTFHRAFDVCRNPQEALEQIIELGCNRILTSGAQATAKQGIPLLKKLQQQADGRIILLAGCGVNENNIAHIATETGIR
;
A
#
# COMPACT_ATOMS: atom_id res chain seq x y z
N LEU A 1 -1.95 5.17 -9.19
CA LEU A 1 -3.01 4.92 -10.17
C LEU A 1 -3.90 3.78 -9.68
N CYS A 2 -5.22 3.93 -9.73
CA CYS A 2 -6.20 2.90 -9.38
C CYS A 2 -7.47 3.06 -10.23
N ALA A 3 -8.22 1.97 -10.37
CA ALA A 3 -9.62 1.94 -10.76
C ALA A 3 -10.50 1.71 -9.51
N GLY A 4 -11.83 1.64 -9.65
CA GLY A 4 -12.72 1.19 -8.57
C GLY A 4 -12.62 2.02 -7.28
N ILE A 5 -12.57 3.33 -7.37
CA ILE A 5 -12.43 4.24 -6.21
C ILE A 5 -13.49 3.97 -5.11
N PRO A 6 -14.77 3.73 -5.42
CA PRO A 6 -15.77 3.42 -4.40
C PRO A 6 -15.46 2.16 -3.59
N GLU A 7 -14.69 1.23 -4.16
CA GLU A 7 -14.27 -0.04 -3.52
C GLU A 7 -12.94 0.09 -2.77
N GLY A 8 -12.39 1.30 -2.69
CA GLY A 8 -11.11 1.57 -2.07
C GLY A 8 -9.91 1.38 -3.00
N GLY A 9 -10.14 1.30 -4.29
CA GLY A 9 -9.13 1.13 -5.34
C GLY A 9 -8.90 -0.34 -5.71
N THR A 10 -8.93 -0.62 -7.02
CA THR A 10 -8.59 -1.92 -7.62
C THR A 10 -7.54 -1.72 -8.72
N THR A 11 -6.97 -2.83 -9.22
CA THR A 11 -6.00 -2.78 -10.31
C THR A 11 -6.61 -2.05 -11.53
N PRO A 12 -5.93 -1.01 -12.06
CA PRO A 12 -6.36 -0.33 -13.28
C PRO A 12 -6.17 -1.24 -14.50
N SER A 13 -6.87 -0.94 -15.59
CA SER A 13 -6.70 -1.68 -16.83
C SER A 13 -5.29 -1.50 -17.42
N TYR A 14 -4.91 -2.40 -18.31
CA TYR A 14 -3.69 -2.27 -19.11
C TYR A 14 -3.61 -0.91 -19.82
N GLY A 15 -4.72 -0.48 -20.44
CA GLY A 15 -4.80 0.80 -21.14
C GLY A 15 -4.61 2.00 -20.21
N ASP A 16 -5.19 1.97 -19.01
CA ASP A 16 -5.01 3.05 -18.02
C ASP A 16 -3.54 3.23 -17.65
N ILE A 17 -2.80 2.12 -17.48
CA ILE A 17 -1.38 2.16 -17.12
C ILE A 17 -0.55 2.72 -18.27
N VAL A 18 -0.80 2.28 -19.50
CA VAL A 18 -0.10 2.78 -20.70
C VAL A 18 -0.29 4.28 -20.85
N ILE A 19 -1.52 4.75 -20.86
CA ILE A 19 -1.83 6.17 -21.05
C ILE A 19 -1.28 7.03 -19.88
N ALA A 20 -1.37 6.53 -18.65
CA ALA A 20 -0.79 7.20 -17.50
C ALA A 20 0.74 7.32 -17.64
N ARG A 21 1.42 6.26 -18.09
CA ARG A 21 2.88 6.30 -18.29
C ARG A 21 3.29 7.28 -19.38
N GLU A 22 2.56 7.32 -20.48
CA GLU A 22 2.82 8.28 -21.56
C GLU A 22 2.66 9.73 -21.09
N ALA A 23 1.65 10.02 -20.28
CA ALA A 23 1.39 11.35 -19.75
C ALA A 23 2.38 11.79 -18.66
N LEU A 24 2.90 10.85 -17.88
CA LEU A 24 3.76 11.12 -16.72
C LEU A 24 5.25 11.05 -17.10
N THR A 25 5.84 12.15 -17.53
CA THR A 25 7.26 12.18 -17.96
C THR A 25 8.25 12.34 -16.79
N LYS A 26 7.84 12.92 -15.68
CA LYS A 26 8.69 13.19 -14.50
C LYS A 26 8.13 12.64 -13.20
N THR A 27 6.83 12.40 -13.14
CA THR A 27 6.13 11.91 -11.96
C THR A 27 6.23 10.40 -11.87
N LEU A 28 6.57 9.89 -10.71
CA LEU A 28 6.59 8.45 -10.46
C LEU A 28 5.18 7.85 -10.53
N LEU A 29 5.05 6.75 -11.27
CA LEU A 29 3.80 6.02 -11.44
C LEU A 29 3.77 4.79 -10.52
N HIS A 30 2.95 4.85 -9.48
CA HIS A 30 2.66 3.70 -8.60
C HIS A 30 1.29 3.12 -8.93
N VAL A 31 1.23 1.82 -9.18
CA VAL A 31 0.01 1.10 -9.60
C VAL A 31 -0.48 0.22 -8.47
N ILE A 32 -1.77 0.34 -8.11
CA ILE A 32 -2.37 -0.58 -7.15
C ILE A 32 -2.59 -1.95 -7.78
N ILE A 33 -2.24 -2.99 -7.04
CA ILE A 33 -2.45 -4.39 -7.42
C ILE A 33 -3.45 -4.98 -6.43
N ARG A 34 -4.71 -4.97 -6.81
CA ARG A 34 -5.83 -5.43 -6.00
C ARG A 34 -6.95 -5.92 -6.93
N PRO A 35 -7.14 -7.24 -7.06
CA PRO A 35 -8.03 -7.82 -8.09
C PRO A 35 -9.51 -7.52 -7.83
N ARG A 36 -9.89 -7.20 -6.60
CA ARG A 36 -11.28 -6.88 -6.21
C ARG A 36 -11.34 -6.01 -4.95
N GLY A 37 -12.48 -5.41 -4.70
CA GLY A 37 -12.84 -4.82 -3.43
C GLY A 37 -13.05 -5.85 -2.30
N GLY A 38 -13.47 -5.40 -1.12
CA GLY A 38 -13.67 -6.23 0.07
C GLY A 38 -12.40 -6.48 0.86
N ASP A 39 -12.24 -7.69 1.39
CA ASP A 39 -11.13 -8.09 2.24
C ASP A 39 -9.79 -8.22 1.49
N PHE A 40 -8.76 -8.61 2.22
CA PHE A 40 -7.38 -8.76 1.71
C PHE A 40 -6.86 -10.20 1.82
N LEU A 41 -7.79 -11.17 1.97
CA LEU A 41 -7.53 -12.60 1.92
C LEU A 41 -7.79 -13.08 0.49
N TYR A 42 -6.76 -13.46 -0.23
CA TYR A 42 -6.86 -13.79 -1.66
C TYR A 42 -6.82 -15.30 -1.90
N SER A 43 -7.74 -15.76 -2.73
CA SER A 43 -7.75 -17.13 -3.23
C SER A 43 -6.54 -17.42 -4.14
N PRO A 44 -6.17 -18.69 -4.39
CA PRO A 44 -5.06 -19.04 -5.28
C PRO A 44 -5.16 -18.45 -6.69
N ILE A 45 -6.39 -18.29 -7.21
CA ILE A 45 -6.58 -17.68 -8.53
C ILE A 45 -6.34 -16.17 -8.48
N GLU A 46 -6.78 -15.47 -7.44
CA GLU A 46 -6.54 -14.04 -7.25
C GLU A 46 -5.04 -13.76 -7.03
N GLN A 47 -4.34 -14.60 -6.29
CA GLN A 47 -2.88 -14.51 -6.12
C GLN A 47 -2.16 -14.59 -7.47
N ARG A 48 -2.59 -15.50 -8.35
CA ARG A 48 -2.03 -15.62 -9.71
C ARG A 48 -2.35 -14.40 -10.57
N ILE A 49 -3.53 -13.81 -10.42
CA ILE A 49 -3.89 -12.54 -11.10
C ILE A 49 -2.95 -11.43 -10.61
N MET A 50 -2.76 -11.27 -9.31
CA MET A 50 -1.88 -10.25 -8.74
C MET A 50 -0.43 -10.38 -9.26
N LEU A 51 0.11 -11.58 -9.33
CA LEU A 51 1.45 -11.82 -9.90
C LEU A 51 1.55 -11.37 -11.37
N LYS A 52 0.50 -11.62 -12.17
CA LYS A 52 0.45 -11.18 -13.57
C LYS A 52 0.29 -9.66 -13.70
N ASP A 53 -0.52 -9.06 -12.85
CA ASP A 53 -0.72 -7.61 -12.84
C ASP A 53 0.56 -6.86 -12.46
N ILE A 54 1.34 -7.38 -11.51
CA ILE A 54 2.67 -6.83 -11.16
C ILE A 54 3.62 -6.91 -12.36
N ASP A 55 3.71 -8.06 -13.03
CA ASP A 55 4.57 -8.22 -14.21
C ASP A 55 4.15 -7.28 -15.34
N ASN A 56 2.85 -7.11 -15.57
CA ASN A 56 2.32 -6.15 -16.52
C ASN A 56 2.70 -4.71 -16.15
N ALA A 57 2.46 -4.30 -14.90
CA ALA A 57 2.81 -2.95 -14.44
C ALA A 57 4.30 -2.66 -14.63
N ARG A 58 5.16 -3.62 -14.30
CA ARG A 58 6.62 -3.53 -14.49
C ARG A 58 6.99 -3.35 -15.95
N ARG A 59 6.44 -4.18 -16.86
CA ARG A 59 6.70 -4.10 -18.31
C ARG A 59 6.22 -2.78 -18.91
N LEU A 60 5.18 -2.20 -18.35
CA LEU A 60 4.62 -0.92 -18.77
C LEU A 60 5.34 0.28 -18.16
N GLY A 61 6.42 0.08 -17.41
CA GLY A 61 7.26 1.13 -16.87
C GLY A 61 6.68 1.82 -15.63
N ALA A 62 5.90 1.10 -14.82
CA ALA A 62 5.55 1.58 -13.49
C ALA A 62 6.79 1.68 -12.59
N ASP A 63 6.89 2.75 -11.81
CA ASP A 63 7.99 2.98 -10.87
C ASP A 63 7.76 2.27 -9.53
N GLY A 64 6.53 1.89 -9.26
CA GLY A 64 6.16 1.18 -8.04
C GLY A 64 4.81 0.48 -8.13
N VAL A 65 4.59 -0.41 -7.17
CA VAL A 65 3.34 -1.13 -6.99
C VAL A 65 2.84 -1.01 -5.56
N VAL A 66 1.52 -1.10 -5.40
CA VAL A 66 0.85 -0.90 -4.10
C VAL A 66 -0.06 -2.10 -3.86
N PHE A 67 0.24 -2.92 -2.86
CA PHE A 67 -0.55 -4.10 -2.50
C PHE A 67 -0.44 -4.41 -1.01
N GLY A 68 -1.19 -5.39 -0.54
CA GLY A 68 -1.12 -5.89 0.83
C GLY A 68 -2.03 -7.10 0.99
N CYS A 69 -1.55 -8.13 1.65
CA CYS A 69 -2.24 -9.40 1.79
C CYS A 69 -2.30 -9.80 3.26
N LEU A 70 -3.46 -10.27 3.68
CA LEU A 70 -3.69 -10.74 5.03
C LEU A 70 -4.13 -12.21 5.03
N THR A 71 -3.80 -12.92 6.09
CA THR A 71 -4.34 -14.24 6.37
C THR A 71 -5.78 -14.15 6.88
N ALA A 72 -6.47 -15.28 6.95
CA ALA A 72 -7.82 -15.35 7.54
C ALA A 72 -7.85 -14.92 9.02
N LYS A 73 -6.70 -14.86 9.70
CA LYS A 73 -6.57 -14.40 11.09
C LYS A 73 -6.29 -12.89 11.19
N GLY A 74 -6.14 -12.19 10.05
CA GLY A 74 -5.80 -10.77 10.01
C GLY A 74 -4.31 -10.49 10.21
N ASP A 75 -3.44 -11.47 10.12
CA ASP A 75 -1.99 -11.29 10.13
C ASP A 75 -1.50 -11.01 8.70
N VAL A 76 -0.33 -10.39 8.54
CA VAL A 76 0.30 -10.23 7.22
C VAL A 76 0.58 -11.62 6.62
N ASP A 77 0.12 -11.86 5.39
CA ASP A 77 0.45 -13.09 4.66
C ASP A 77 1.89 -13.01 4.13
N LEU A 78 2.84 -13.39 4.96
CA LEU A 78 4.27 -13.33 4.64
C LEU A 78 4.64 -14.20 3.43
N SER A 79 3.93 -15.31 3.22
CA SER A 79 4.20 -16.22 2.11
C SER A 79 3.84 -15.58 0.79
N LEU A 80 2.62 -15.05 0.68
CA LEU A 80 2.16 -14.36 -0.52
C LEU A 80 2.93 -13.06 -0.75
N MET A 81 3.16 -12.28 0.31
CA MET A 81 3.91 -11.03 0.22
C MET A 81 5.31 -11.24 -0.37
N ARG A 82 6.05 -12.28 0.06
CA ARG A 82 7.37 -12.58 -0.54
C ARG A 82 7.30 -12.86 -2.03
N GLN A 83 6.32 -13.63 -2.49
CA GLN A 83 6.13 -13.92 -3.91
C GLN A 83 5.83 -12.66 -4.74
N LEU A 84 4.95 -11.79 -4.22
CA LEU A 84 4.61 -10.53 -4.89
C LEU A 84 5.81 -9.57 -4.95
N ILE A 85 6.57 -9.47 -3.86
CA ILE A 85 7.78 -8.63 -3.80
C ILE A 85 8.86 -9.15 -4.76
N GLU A 86 9.04 -10.46 -4.87
CA GLU A 86 9.98 -11.07 -5.81
C GLU A 86 9.68 -10.67 -7.26
N VAL A 87 8.41 -10.71 -7.68
CA VAL A 87 8.00 -10.28 -9.03
C VAL A 87 8.10 -8.75 -9.21
N SER A 88 8.06 -8.01 -8.11
CA SER A 88 8.16 -6.54 -8.10
C SER A 88 9.61 -6.01 -8.22
N GLN A 89 10.61 -6.85 -8.44
CA GLN A 89 12.02 -6.44 -8.48
C GLN A 89 12.25 -5.25 -9.40
N GLY A 90 12.97 -4.25 -8.88
CA GLY A 90 13.25 -2.98 -9.57
C GLY A 90 12.17 -1.90 -9.39
N MET A 91 11.03 -2.25 -8.79
CA MET A 91 9.97 -1.29 -8.47
C MET A 91 9.89 -1.02 -6.96
N SER A 92 9.41 0.16 -6.60
CA SER A 92 9.11 0.48 -5.20
C SER A 92 7.82 -0.23 -4.74
N VAL A 93 7.83 -0.84 -3.56
CA VAL A 93 6.68 -1.55 -2.99
C VAL A 93 6.06 -0.76 -1.84
N THR A 94 4.76 -0.50 -1.94
CA THR A 94 3.97 0.10 -0.87
C THR A 94 2.95 -0.90 -0.34
N PHE A 95 2.96 -1.16 0.97
CA PHE A 95 1.89 -1.91 1.62
C PHE A 95 0.71 -0.96 1.85
N HIS A 96 -0.46 -1.30 1.31
CA HIS A 96 -1.63 -0.42 1.34
C HIS A 96 -2.46 -0.55 2.64
N ARG A 97 -3.66 0.02 2.64
CA ARG A 97 -4.56 0.08 3.79
C ARG A 97 -5.10 -1.27 4.31
N ALA A 98 -4.67 -2.42 3.77
CA ALA A 98 -4.80 -3.71 4.46
C ALA A 98 -4.15 -3.64 5.85
N PHE A 99 -3.15 -2.77 6.03
CA PHE A 99 -2.53 -2.47 7.31
C PHE A 99 -3.54 -2.00 8.38
N ASP A 100 -4.54 -1.21 7.98
CA ASP A 100 -5.52 -0.64 8.91
C ASP A 100 -6.50 -1.66 9.52
N VAL A 101 -6.55 -2.86 8.94
CA VAL A 101 -7.41 -3.97 9.40
C VAL A 101 -6.62 -5.19 9.87
N CYS A 102 -5.30 -5.08 9.96
CA CYS A 102 -4.47 -6.14 10.51
C CYS A 102 -4.69 -6.27 12.02
N ARG A 103 -4.51 -7.48 12.53
CA ARG A 103 -4.75 -7.82 13.94
C ARG A 103 -3.81 -7.08 14.90
N ASN A 104 -2.55 -6.92 14.52
CA ASN A 104 -1.51 -6.28 15.34
C ASN A 104 -0.66 -5.35 14.48
N PRO A 105 -0.98 -4.04 14.42
CA PRO A 105 -0.26 -3.09 13.59
C PRO A 105 1.24 -2.94 13.92
N GLN A 106 1.62 -3.09 15.19
CA GLN A 106 3.02 -2.96 15.60
C GLN A 106 3.86 -4.14 15.12
N GLU A 107 3.34 -5.34 15.21
CA GLU A 107 3.98 -6.55 14.67
C GLU A 107 3.99 -6.54 13.14
N ALA A 108 2.87 -6.14 12.51
CA ALA A 108 2.77 -5.99 11.06
C ALA A 108 3.79 -5.00 10.51
N LEU A 109 4.05 -3.89 11.21
CA LEU A 109 5.09 -2.92 10.84
C LEU A 109 6.46 -3.58 10.72
N GLU A 110 6.88 -4.34 11.72
CA GLU A 110 8.19 -5.03 11.69
C GLU A 110 8.25 -6.05 10.55
N GLN A 111 7.20 -6.87 10.40
CA GLN A 111 7.13 -7.85 9.31
C GLN A 111 7.23 -7.21 7.93
N ILE A 112 6.57 -6.07 7.72
CA ILE A 112 6.59 -5.34 6.44
C ILE A 112 7.96 -4.70 6.19
N ILE A 113 8.64 -4.22 7.23
CA ILE A 113 10.02 -3.74 7.16
C ILE A 113 10.96 -4.89 6.77
N GLU A 114 10.86 -6.03 7.44
CA GLU A 114 11.68 -7.24 7.15
C GLU A 114 11.46 -7.79 5.74
N LEU A 115 10.25 -7.64 5.19
CA LEU A 115 9.92 -7.99 3.82
C LEU A 115 10.58 -7.04 2.80
N GLY A 116 11.13 -5.90 3.21
CA GLY A 116 11.77 -4.93 2.34
C GLY A 116 10.82 -3.99 1.60
N CYS A 117 9.60 -3.80 2.09
CA CYS A 117 8.69 -2.79 1.56
C CYS A 117 9.28 -1.38 1.79
N ASN A 118 9.04 -0.48 0.85
CA ASN A 118 9.54 0.90 0.93
C ASN A 118 8.59 1.82 1.72
N ARG A 119 7.28 1.53 1.70
CA ARG A 119 6.25 2.39 2.29
C ARG A 119 5.09 1.58 2.87
N ILE A 120 4.41 2.20 3.83
CA ILE A 120 3.10 1.75 4.32
C ILE A 120 2.13 2.92 4.20
N LEU A 121 0.97 2.69 3.57
CA LEU A 121 -0.15 3.63 3.54
C LEU A 121 -1.16 3.22 4.62
N THR A 122 -1.42 4.11 5.57
CA THR A 122 -2.28 3.81 6.73
C THR A 122 -3.05 5.04 7.21
N SER A 123 -4.22 4.81 7.77
CA SER A 123 -4.99 5.82 8.51
C SER A 123 -4.81 5.70 10.04
N GLY A 124 -3.85 4.85 10.49
CA GLY A 124 -3.69 4.56 11.91
C GLY A 124 -4.82 3.68 12.46
N ALA A 125 -5.30 2.72 11.64
CA ALA A 125 -6.40 1.80 11.96
C ALA A 125 -7.70 2.52 12.36
N GLN A 126 -7.92 3.72 11.84
CA GLN A 126 -9.12 4.52 12.07
C GLN A 126 -9.81 4.88 10.75
N ALA A 127 -11.03 5.42 10.83
CA ALA A 127 -11.77 5.85 9.65
C ALA A 127 -11.04 6.94 8.86
N THR A 128 -10.29 7.82 9.55
CA THR A 128 -9.48 8.87 8.93
C THR A 128 -8.10 8.97 9.58
N ALA A 129 -7.11 9.45 8.83
CA ALA A 129 -5.77 9.70 9.36
C ALA A 129 -5.76 10.68 10.54
N LYS A 130 -6.65 11.67 10.54
CA LYS A 130 -6.79 12.61 11.66
C LYS A 130 -7.18 11.89 12.96
N GLN A 131 -8.11 10.94 12.90
CA GLN A 131 -8.51 10.14 14.06
C GLN A 131 -7.39 9.15 14.47
N GLY A 132 -6.59 8.69 13.50
CA GLY A 132 -5.50 7.75 13.71
C GLY A 132 -4.19 8.35 14.21
N ILE A 133 -4.11 9.66 14.43
CA ILE A 133 -2.88 10.35 14.89
C ILE A 133 -2.19 9.62 16.05
N PRO A 134 -2.89 9.14 17.12
CA PRO A 134 -2.23 8.47 18.23
C PRO A 134 -1.46 7.21 17.82
N LEU A 135 -2.01 6.40 16.92
CA LEU A 135 -1.33 5.20 16.42
C LEU A 135 -0.27 5.56 15.39
N LEU A 136 -0.57 6.47 14.47
CA LEU A 136 0.39 6.95 13.45
C LEU A 136 1.68 7.46 14.10
N LYS A 137 1.57 8.24 15.19
CA LYS A 137 2.72 8.72 15.96
C LYS A 137 3.56 7.58 16.54
N LYS A 138 2.92 6.57 17.14
CA LYS A 138 3.61 5.39 17.68
C LYS A 138 4.31 4.59 16.58
N LEU A 139 3.63 4.36 15.47
CA LEU A 139 4.20 3.64 14.33
C LEU A 139 5.38 4.40 13.72
N GLN A 140 5.30 5.73 13.62
CA GLN A 140 6.39 6.55 13.10
C GLN A 140 7.62 6.49 14.02
N GLN A 141 7.42 6.52 15.35
CA GLN A 141 8.50 6.33 16.31
C GLN A 141 9.13 4.93 16.22
N GLN A 142 8.28 3.89 16.13
CA GLN A 142 8.74 2.51 16.01
C GLN A 142 9.47 2.27 14.68
N ALA A 143 8.99 2.85 13.58
CA ALA A 143 9.61 2.72 12.26
C ALA A 143 11.04 3.26 12.23
N ASP A 144 11.32 4.33 12.98
CA ASP A 144 12.66 4.93 13.15
C ASP A 144 13.42 5.12 11.82
N GLY A 145 12.71 5.62 10.81
CA GLY A 145 13.27 5.87 9.48
C GLY A 145 13.52 4.63 8.62
N ARG A 146 13.24 3.41 9.12
CA ARG A 146 13.46 2.15 8.36
C ARG A 146 12.44 1.96 7.22
N ILE A 147 11.31 2.62 7.27
CA ILE A 147 10.26 2.60 6.25
C ILE A 147 9.53 3.93 6.22
N ILE A 148 8.99 4.32 5.07
CA ILE A 148 8.20 5.55 4.93
C ILE A 148 6.75 5.25 5.29
N LEU A 149 6.19 5.96 6.27
CA LEU A 149 4.76 5.93 6.54
C LEU A 149 4.06 7.04 5.77
N LEU A 150 2.97 6.70 5.11
CA LEU A 150 2.10 7.62 4.39
C LEU A 150 0.77 7.69 5.12
N ALA A 151 0.41 8.86 5.62
CA ALA A 151 -0.92 9.09 6.19
C ALA A 151 -1.96 9.14 5.07
N GLY A 152 -2.97 8.28 5.12
CA GLY A 152 -4.02 8.18 4.12
C GLY A 152 -5.42 8.20 4.70
N CYS A 153 -6.41 8.45 3.85
CA CYS A 153 -7.83 8.58 4.18
C CYS A 153 -8.20 9.90 4.89
N GLY A 154 -8.93 10.74 4.16
CA GLY A 154 -9.44 12.01 4.67
C GLY A 154 -8.40 13.10 4.91
N VAL A 155 -7.19 12.95 4.38
CA VAL A 155 -6.17 14.00 4.39
C VAL A 155 -6.55 15.07 3.37
N ASN A 156 -6.51 16.34 3.80
CA ASN A 156 -6.82 17.51 2.98
C ASN A 156 -6.05 18.74 3.48
N GLU A 157 -6.19 19.86 2.79
CA GLU A 157 -5.50 21.11 3.08
C GLU A 157 -5.73 21.66 4.50
N ASN A 158 -6.86 21.32 5.13
CA ASN A 158 -7.21 21.81 6.47
C ASN A 158 -6.64 20.96 7.60
N ASN A 159 -6.13 19.75 7.31
CA ASN A 159 -5.66 18.83 8.34
C ASN A 159 -4.24 18.28 8.11
N ILE A 160 -3.70 18.39 6.90
CA ILE A 160 -2.39 17.84 6.57
C ILE A 160 -1.26 18.38 7.46
N ALA A 161 -1.23 19.68 7.71
CA ALA A 161 -0.23 20.31 8.57
C ALA A 161 -0.32 19.79 10.02
N HIS A 162 -1.54 19.65 10.54
CA HIS A 162 -1.76 19.11 11.88
C HIS A 162 -1.32 17.65 11.98
N ILE A 163 -1.71 16.81 11.02
CA ILE A 163 -1.30 15.39 10.99
C ILE A 163 0.23 15.28 10.95
N ALA A 164 0.89 16.02 10.07
CA ALA A 164 2.35 15.98 9.92
C ALA A 164 3.06 16.43 11.21
N THR A 165 2.60 17.52 11.84
CA THR A 165 3.19 18.04 13.08
C THR A 165 3.05 17.06 14.23
N GLU A 166 1.86 16.47 14.41
CA GLU A 166 1.58 15.57 15.54
C GLU A 166 2.25 14.21 15.41
N THR A 167 2.42 13.72 14.18
CA THR A 167 2.92 12.35 13.93
C THR A 167 4.38 12.30 13.54
N GLY A 168 4.94 13.37 12.98
CA GLY A 168 6.26 13.38 12.35
C GLY A 168 6.29 12.70 10.97
N ILE A 169 5.15 12.28 10.41
CA ILE A 169 5.04 11.74 9.05
C ILE A 169 5.26 12.88 8.05
N ARG A 170 6.03 12.60 7.00
CA ARG A 170 6.42 13.58 5.97
C ARG A 170 5.81 13.23 4.61
#